data_0128a684930442739a1fe2491a143619
#
_entry.id   0128a684930442739a1fe2491a143619
#
_cell.length_a   1.000
_cell.length_b   1.000
_cell.length_c   1.000
_cell.angle_alpha   90.00
_cell.angle_beta   90.00
_cell.angle_gamma   90.00
#
_symmetry.space_group_name_H-M   'P 1'
#
loop_
_entity.id
_entity.type
_entity.pdbx_description
1 polymer ?
#
loop_
_entity_poly.entity_id
_entity_poly.type
_entity_poly.pdbx_seq_one_letter_code
_entity_poly.pdbx_strand_id
1 'polypeptide(L)'
;GSEMCIRDRNVGTKDVRGCIGCNFCREHGRCVFNDIVNETAPKFAEADGIVVGTPVYYAGANGQLLAFLDRLFYSTATTVEKTMKVGAAVVSSRRAGSTSAFDEINKYFTISAMPVVSSTYWNEVHGFTAEDVEADLEGLQTMRNLARNMSFIIKAIAAAKKVDGVPDQERASFTSFHTER
;
A
#
# COMPACT_ATOMS: atom_id res chain seq x y z
N GLY A 1 -9.63 12.63 21.48
CA GLY A 1 -9.08 11.65 20.55
C GLY A 1 -8.70 12.33 19.26
N SER A 2 -7.48 12.11 18.76
CA SER A 2 -7.10 12.60 17.43
C SER A 2 -7.92 11.83 16.38
N GLU A 3 -8.75 12.53 15.63
CA GLU A 3 -9.46 11.97 14.50
C GLU A 3 -8.42 11.58 13.41
N MET A 4 -8.56 10.38 12.86
CA MET A 4 -7.78 10.00 11.68
C MET A 4 -8.32 10.79 10.48
N CYS A 5 -7.44 11.54 9.82
CA CYS A 5 -7.75 12.16 8.54
C CYS A 5 -7.57 11.14 7.42
N ILE A 6 -8.66 10.73 6.79
CA ILE A 6 -8.64 9.77 5.68
C ILE A 6 -8.80 10.54 4.36
N ARG A 7 -7.95 10.21 3.38
CA ARG A 7 -8.01 10.77 2.03
C ARG A 7 -8.12 9.64 1.02
N ASP A 8 -9.31 9.47 0.45
CA ASP A 8 -9.57 8.42 -0.54
C ASP A 8 -9.08 8.78 -1.95
N ARG A 9 -8.63 7.78 -2.68
CA ARG A 9 -8.27 7.86 -4.08
C ARG A 9 -8.78 6.64 -4.83
N ASN A 10 -9.70 6.86 -5.76
CA ASN A 10 -10.16 5.82 -6.67
C ASN A 10 -9.31 5.83 -7.93
N VAL A 11 -8.60 4.73 -8.18
CA VAL A 11 -7.73 4.53 -9.36
C VAL A 11 -8.40 3.70 -10.45
N GLY A 12 -9.43 2.92 -10.11
CA GLY A 12 -10.06 1.96 -11.03
C GLY A 12 -10.78 2.58 -12.24
N THR A 13 -11.06 3.88 -12.22
CA THR A 13 -11.71 4.62 -13.32
C THR A 13 -10.75 5.52 -14.09
N LYS A 14 -9.47 5.44 -13.83
CA LYS A 14 -8.43 6.28 -14.44
C LYS A 14 -7.59 5.48 -15.43
N ASP A 15 -7.17 6.15 -16.51
CA ASP A 15 -6.16 5.60 -17.41
C ASP A 15 -4.79 5.68 -16.73
N VAL A 16 -4.39 4.59 -16.07
CA VAL A 16 -3.09 4.50 -15.42
C VAL A 16 -2.18 3.58 -16.23
N ARG A 17 -1.15 4.16 -16.84
CA ARG A 17 -0.14 3.40 -17.57
C ARG A 17 0.81 2.71 -16.62
N GLY A 18 1.32 1.54 -17.02
CA GLY A 18 2.38 0.84 -16.31
C GLY A 18 3.71 1.62 -16.32
N CYS A 19 4.61 1.27 -15.44
CA CYS A 19 5.97 1.80 -15.43
C CYS A 19 6.72 1.35 -16.70
N ILE A 20 7.41 2.29 -17.35
CA ILE A 20 8.20 2.02 -18.57
C ILE A 20 9.71 1.93 -18.29
N GLY A 21 10.14 1.95 -17.04
CA GLY A 21 11.55 1.82 -16.65
C GLY A 21 12.46 2.96 -17.11
N CYS A 22 11.91 4.13 -17.43
CA CYS A 22 12.65 5.27 -18.00
C CYS A 22 13.62 5.96 -17.02
N ASN A 23 13.58 5.64 -15.74
CA ASN A 23 14.38 6.24 -14.66
C ASN A 23 14.25 7.75 -14.48
N PHE A 24 13.36 8.43 -15.19
CA PHE A 24 13.12 9.88 -15.06
C PHE A 24 12.90 10.31 -13.60
N CYS A 25 12.22 9.48 -12.81
CA CYS A 25 11.95 9.77 -11.41
C CYS A 25 13.20 9.81 -10.52
N ARG A 26 14.27 9.13 -10.88
CA ARG A 26 15.54 9.18 -10.12
C ARG A 26 16.21 10.56 -10.18
N GLU A 27 16.06 11.23 -11.31
CA GLU A 27 16.64 12.55 -11.53
C GLU A 27 15.70 13.70 -11.10
N HIS A 28 14.38 13.49 -11.28
CA HIS A 28 13.39 14.56 -11.15
C HIS A 28 12.48 14.40 -9.92
N GLY A 29 12.58 13.31 -9.16
CA GLY A 29 11.78 13.05 -7.95
C GLY A 29 10.28 12.83 -8.20
N ARG A 30 9.86 12.63 -9.47
CA ARG A 30 8.47 12.40 -9.85
C ARG A 30 8.37 11.51 -11.08
N CYS A 31 7.22 10.89 -11.31
CA CYS A 31 6.99 10.12 -12.52
C CYS A 31 6.96 11.03 -13.77
N VAL A 32 7.44 10.52 -14.90
CA VAL A 32 7.40 11.23 -16.20
C VAL A 32 5.96 11.49 -16.67
N PHE A 33 5.05 10.57 -16.36
CA PHE A 33 3.63 10.76 -16.68
C PHE A 33 2.97 11.64 -15.62
N ASN A 34 2.41 12.76 -16.08
CA ASN A 34 1.73 13.71 -15.20
C ASN A 34 0.26 13.32 -15.03
N ASP A 35 -0.01 12.42 -14.10
CA ASP A 35 -1.33 11.86 -13.82
C ASP A 35 -1.55 11.67 -12.31
N ILE A 36 -2.55 10.87 -11.94
CA ILE A 36 -2.94 10.57 -10.56
C ILE A 36 -1.78 10.09 -9.68
N VAL A 37 -0.72 9.49 -10.25
CA VAL A 37 0.47 9.07 -9.49
C VAL A 37 1.19 10.27 -8.92
N ASN A 38 1.49 11.28 -9.74
CA ASN A 38 2.14 12.51 -9.29
C ASN A 38 1.24 13.35 -8.35
N GLU A 39 -0.08 13.29 -8.54
CA GLU A 39 -1.04 13.94 -7.65
C GLU A 39 -1.11 13.27 -6.26
N THR A 40 -0.84 11.96 -6.21
CA THR A 40 -0.93 11.19 -4.97
C THR A 40 0.40 11.19 -4.19
N ALA A 41 1.52 11.27 -4.88
CA ALA A 41 2.85 11.20 -4.25
C ALA A 41 3.04 12.16 -3.05
N PRO A 42 2.68 13.47 -3.12
CA PRO A 42 2.80 14.36 -1.96
C PRO A 42 1.86 13.97 -0.81
N LYS A 43 0.68 13.46 -1.10
CA LYS A 43 -0.27 13.00 -0.07
C LYS A 43 0.22 11.73 0.62
N PHE A 44 0.87 10.84 -0.14
CA PHE A 44 1.51 9.66 0.41
C PHE A 44 2.72 10.03 1.28
N ALA A 45 3.45 11.08 0.91
CA ALA A 45 4.55 11.60 1.74
C ALA A 45 4.06 12.09 3.11
N GLU A 46 2.94 12.80 3.15
CA GLU A 46 2.33 13.35 4.38
C GLU A 46 1.65 12.27 5.25
N ALA A 47 1.22 11.16 4.67
CA ALA A 47 0.42 10.14 5.37
C ALA A 47 1.28 9.32 6.35
N ASP A 48 0.71 8.93 7.48
CA ASP A 48 1.30 7.99 8.44
C ASP A 48 1.14 6.53 7.99
N GLY A 49 0.23 6.27 7.06
CA GLY A 49 -0.01 4.95 6.51
C GLY A 49 -0.87 4.97 5.25
N ILE A 50 -1.01 3.81 4.63
CA ILE A 50 -1.80 3.60 3.43
C ILE A 50 -2.60 2.31 3.52
N VAL A 51 -3.87 2.37 3.15
CA VAL A 51 -4.71 1.20 2.89
C VAL A 51 -4.88 1.07 1.39
N VAL A 52 -4.59 -0.10 0.86
CA VAL A 52 -4.76 -0.40 -0.57
C VAL A 52 -5.86 -1.44 -0.72
N GLY A 53 -6.97 -1.03 -1.33
CA GLY A 53 -8.12 -1.87 -1.60
C GLY A 53 -8.18 -2.30 -3.07
N THR A 54 -8.45 -3.59 -3.33
CA THR A 54 -8.63 -4.14 -4.67
C THR A 54 -9.70 -5.21 -4.71
N PRO A 55 -10.52 -5.25 -5.77
CA PRO A 55 -11.24 -6.48 -6.10
C PRO A 55 -10.27 -7.48 -6.73
N VAL A 56 -10.65 -8.77 -6.65
CA VAL A 56 -10.03 -9.80 -7.49
C VAL A 56 -10.65 -9.73 -8.88
N TYR A 57 -9.85 -9.34 -9.86
CA TYR A 57 -10.25 -9.34 -11.25
C TYR A 57 -9.58 -10.48 -11.98
N TYR A 58 -10.41 -11.42 -12.48
CA TYR A 58 -10.01 -12.64 -13.17
C TYR A 58 -9.04 -13.50 -12.33
N ALA A 59 -7.75 -13.14 -12.25
CA ALA A 59 -6.73 -13.97 -11.61
C ALA A 59 -6.00 -13.30 -10.43
N GLY A 60 -6.17 -12.02 -10.17
CA GLY A 60 -5.42 -11.29 -9.15
C GLY A 60 -5.92 -9.88 -8.91
N ALA A 61 -5.07 -9.03 -8.37
CA ALA A 61 -5.37 -7.64 -8.10
C ALA A 61 -5.66 -6.85 -9.41
N ASN A 62 -6.43 -5.77 -9.29
CA ASN A 62 -6.74 -4.91 -10.43
C ASN A 62 -5.46 -4.38 -11.10
N GLY A 63 -5.30 -4.60 -12.42
CA GLY A 63 -4.09 -4.23 -13.17
C GLY A 63 -3.81 -2.72 -13.20
N GLN A 64 -4.85 -1.86 -13.18
CA GLN A 64 -4.66 -0.41 -13.11
C GLN A 64 -4.12 0.00 -11.73
N LEU A 65 -4.59 -0.68 -10.67
CA LEU A 65 -4.06 -0.46 -9.32
C LEU A 65 -2.60 -0.89 -9.23
N LEU A 66 -2.22 -2.04 -9.79
CA LEU A 66 -0.81 -2.49 -9.82
C LEU A 66 0.06 -1.50 -10.59
N ALA A 67 -0.37 -1.05 -11.77
CA ALA A 67 0.33 -0.02 -12.54
C ALA A 67 0.49 1.30 -11.76
N PHE A 68 -0.51 1.67 -10.97
CA PHE A 68 -0.45 2.82 -10.08
C PHE A 68 0.56 2.60 -8.95
N LEU A 69 0.52 1.46 -8.26
CA LEU A 69 1.40 1.14 -7.15
C LEU A 69 2.87 1.04 -7.59
N ASP A 70 3.14 0.35 -8.70
CA ASP A 70 4.49 0.27 -9.27
C ASP A 70 5.09 1.67 -9.45
N ARG A 71 4.32 2.56 -10.05
CA ARG A 71 4.80 3.91 -10.33
C ARG A 71 4.85 4.79 -9.08
N LEU A 72 3.87 4.68 -8.18
CA LEU A 72 3.88 5.45 -6.93
C LEU A 72 5.08 5.07 -6.08
N PHE A 73 5.28 3.78 -5.81
CA PHE A 73 6.36 3.31 -4.95
C PHE A 73 7.73 3.54 -5.57
N TYR A 74 7.88 3.30 -6.88
CA TYR A 74 9.15 3.51 -7.56
C TYR A 74 9.51 4.98 -7.72
N SER A 75 8.56 5.84 -8.11
CA SER A 75 8.83 7.27 -8.29
C SER A 75 9.08 8.02 -6.99
N THR A 76 8.63 7.48 -5.88
CA THR A 76 8.84 8.05 -4.54
C THR A 76 9.96 7.35 -3.76
N ALA A 77 10.72 6.45 -4.37
CA ALA A 77 11.73 5.65 -3.69
C ALA A 77 12.82 6.51 -3.01
N THR A 78 13.17 7.64 -3.59
CA THR A 78 14.20 8.55 -3.08
C THR A 78 13.66 9.85 -2.46
N THR A 79 12.37 10.13 -2.61
CA THR A 79 11.77 11.40 -2.21
C THR A 79 10.78 11.28 -1.06
N VAL A 80 10.33 10.07 -0.75
CA VAL A 80 9.40 9.81 0.36
C VAL A 80 10.00 8.78 1.31
N GLU A 81 10.20 9.19 2.55
CA GLU A 81 10.55 8.26 3.61
C GLU A 81 9.35 7.36 3.93
N LYS A 82 9.55 6.06 3.71
CA LYS A 82 8.51 5.03 3.90
C LYS A 82 8.69 4.21 5.16
N THR A 83 9.91 4.21 5.73
CA THR A 83 10.23 3.45 6.93
C THR A 83 9.26 3.78 8.05
N MET A 84 8.62 2.75 8.59
CA MET A 84 7.61 2.87 9.65
C MET A 84 6.33 3.64 9.25
N LYS A 85 6.06 3.89 7.95
CA LYS A 85 4.68 4.13 7.49
C LYS A 85 3.93 2.81 7.49
N VAL A 86 2.70 2.83 7.94
CA VAL A 86 1.92 1.59 8.11
C VAL A 86 1.21 1.22 6.81
N GLY A 87 1.27 -0.04 6.39
CA GLY A 87 0.59 -0.54 5.20
C GLY A 87 -0.49 -1.57 5.53
N ALA A 88 -1.61 -1.55 4.81
CA ALA A 88 -2.59 -2.61 4.85
C ALA A 88 -3.20 -2.86 3.47
N ALA A 89 -3.24 -4.13 3.07
CA ALA A 89 -4.01 -4.57 1.92
C ALA A 89 -5.43 -4.97 2.35
N VAL A 90 -6.43 -4.65 1.52
CA VAL A 90 -7.82 -5.09 1.66
C VAL A 90 -8.30 -5.63 0.33
N VAL A 91 -8.89 -6.82 0.32
CA VAL A 91 -9.28 -7.47 -0.92
C VAL A 91 -10.75 -7.86 -0.88
N SER A 92 -11.45 -7.64 -1.97
CA SER A 92 -12.80 -8.17 -2.18
C SER A 92 -12.81 -9.22 -3.27
N SER A 93 -13.53 -10.31 -3.04
CA SER A 93 -13.72 -11.36 -4.05
C SER A 93 -15.09 -11.99 -3.96
N ARG A 94 -15.61 -12.48 -5.09
CA ARG A 94 -16.82 -13.28 -5.09
C ARG A 94 -16.61 -14.62 -4.39
N ARG A 95 -15.45 -15.25 -4.56
CA ARG A 95 -15.19 -16.60 -4.03
C ARG A 95 -13.72 -16.88 -3.69
N ALA A 96 -12.80 -16.71 -4.63
CA ALA A 96 -11.40 -17.11 -4.47
C ALA A 96 -10.44 -16.10 -5.12
N GLY A 97 -9.13 -16.26 -4.86
CA GLY A 97 -8.07 -15.40 -5.40
C GLY A 97 -7.71 -14.23 -4.51
N SER A 98 -8.43 -14.00 -3.42
CA SER A 98 -8.19 -12.91 -2.48
C SER A 98 -6.81 -13.00 -1.82
N THR A 99 -6.39 -14.16 -1.35
CA THR A 99 -5.09 -14.34 -0.71
C THR A 99 -3.93 -14.04 -1.64
N SER A 100 -4.01 -14.43 -2.92
CA SER A 100 -2.98 -14.10 -3.91
C SER A 100 -2.86 -12.60 -4.16
N ALA A 101 -3.99 -11.90 -4.30
CA ALA A 101 -4.01 -10.44 -4.45
C ALA A 101 -3.54 -9.72 -3.17
N PHE A 102 -3.90 -10.24 -2.00
CA PHE A 102 -3.46 -9.75 -0.70
C PHE A 102 -1.94 -9.83 -0.56
N ASP A 103 -1.35 -10.97 -0.87
CA ASP A 103 0.10 -11.18 -0.82
C ASP A 103 0.84 -10.28 -1.82
N GLU A 104 0.30 -10.11 -3.02
CA GLU A 104 0.87 -9.26 -4.05
C GLU A 104 0.98 -7.80 -3.59
N ILE A 105 -0.07 -7.27 -2.98
CA ILE A 105 -0.07 -5.89 -2.47
C ILE A 105 0.85 -5.74 -1.27
N ASN A 106 0.88 -6.69 -0.35
CA ASN A 106 1.73 -6.63 0.85
C ASN A 106 3.23 -6.58 0.51
N LYS A 107 3.66 -7.08 -0.64
CA LYS A 107 5.04 -6.97 -1.11
C LYS A 107 5.51 -5.52 -1.30
N TYR A 108 4.62 -4.62 -1.71
CA TYR A 108 4.96 -3.19 -1.82
C TYR A 108 5.33 -2.58 -0.47
N PHE A 109 4.65 -3.00 0.58
CA PHE A 109 4.92 -2.51 1.94
C PHE A 109 6.21 -3.10 2.49
N THR A 110 6.37 -4.42 2.39
CA THR A 110 7.52 -5.12 2.97
C THR A 110 8.85 -4.71 2.33
N ILE A 111 8.91 -4.54 0.99
CA ILE A 111 10.12 -4.05 0.31
C ILE A 111 10.44 -2.59 0.65
N SER A 112 9.48 -1.85 1.19
CA SER A 112 9.60 -0.42 1.52
C SER A 112 9.81 -0.17 3.01
N ALA A 113 10.17 -1.18 3.80
CA ALA A 113 10.34 -1.11 5.26
C ALA A 113 9.09 -0.57 5.99
N MET A 114 7.91 -0.84 5.44
CA MET A 114 6.63 -0.46 6.01
C MET A 114 6.05 -1.63 6.80
N PRO A 115 5.69 -1.46 8.09
CA PRO A 115 4.97 -2.46 8.85
C PRO A 115 3.62 -2.78 8.20
N VAL A 116 3.35 -4.08 8.00
CA VAL A 116 2.05 -4.56 7.50
C VAL A 116 1.11 -4.79 8.66
N VAL A 117 -0.07 -4.20 8.62
CA VAL A 117 -1.06 -4.34 9.68
C VAL A 117 -1.90 -5.59 9.46
N SER A 118 -1.93 -6.44 10.48
CA SER A 118 -2.81 -7.61 10.54
C SER A 118 -4.15 -7.28 11.21
N SER A 119 -5.15 -8.10 10.91
CA SER A 119 -6.42 -8.16 11.62
C SER A 119 -6.56 -9.50 12.35
N THR A 120 -7.78 -9.94 12.59
CA THR A 120 -8.12 -11.24 13.19
C THR A 120 -8.19 -12.37 12.16
N TYR A 121 -8.14 -12.03 10.88
CA TYR A 121 -8.06 -12.91 9.73
C TYR A 121 -7.38 -12.17 8.58
N TRP A 122 -7.20 -12.79 7.40
CA TRP A 122 -6.76 -12.06 6.20
C TRP A 122 -7.75 -10.94 5.88
N ASN A 123 -7.24 -9.79 5.43
CA ASN A 123 -8.07 -8.60 5.23
C ASN A 123 -8.89 -8.74 3.94
N GLU A 124 -9.87 -9.58 3.95
CA GLU A 124 -10.72 -9.87 2.81
C GLU A 124 -12.21 -9.82 3.15
N VAL A 125 -13.03 -9.52 2.15
CA VAL A 125 -14.48 -9.59 2.20
C VAL A 125 -14.99 -10.34 0.97
N HIS A 126 -16.10 -11.05 1.13
CA HIS A 126 -16.69 -11.84 0.06
C HIS A 126 -18.04 -11.28 -0.34
N GLY A 127 -18.30 -11.23 -1.64
CA GLY A 127 -19.56 -10.79 -2.21
C GLY A 127 -19.43 -10.54 -3.71
N PHE A 128 -20.56 -10.70 -4.41
CA PHE A 128 -20.70 -10.34 -5.82
C PHE A 128 -21.26 -8.92 -5.97
N THR A 129 -22.10 -8.51 -5.02
CA THR A 129 -22.71 -7.19 -4.93
C THR A 129 -22.32 -6.51 -3.63
N ALA A 130 -22.68 -5.24 -3.47
CA ALA A 130 -22.46 -4.50 -2.23
C ALA A 130 -23.26 -5.11 -1.06
N GLU A 131 -24.50 -5.56 -1.36
CA GLU A 131 -25.39 -6.19 -0.39
C GLU A 131 -24.82 -7.51 0.12
N ASP A 132 -24.18 -8.30 -0.77
CA ASP A 132 -23.50 -9.54 -0.36
C ASP A 132 -22.35 -9.23 0.61
N VAL A 133 -21.56 -8.18 0.34
CA VAL A 133 -20.46 -7.76 1.22
C VAL A 133 -20.99 -7.28 2.58
N GLU A 134 -22.13 -6.59 2.61
CA GLU A 134 -22.79 -6.19 3.85
C GLU A 134 -23.29 -7.39 4.67
N ALA A 135 -23.60 -8.51 4.01
CA ALA A 135 -23.96 -9.77 4.64
C ALA A 135 -22.77 -10.61 5.12
N ASP A 136 -21.55 -10.31 4.66
CA ASP A 136 -20.31 -10.94 5.12
C ASP A 136 -19.87 -10.38 6.49
N LEU A 137 -20.53 -10.85 7.54
CA LEU A 137 -20.32 -10.37 8.90
C LEU A 137 -18.89 -10.61 9.40
N GLU A 138 -18.24 -11.72 8.99
CA GLU A 138 -16.86 -12.04 9.35
C GLU A 138 -15.89 -11.09 8.65
N GLY A 139 -16.05 -10.88 7.35
CA GLY A 139 -15.23 -9.93 6.60
C GLY A 139 -15.36 -8.50 7.15
N LEU A 140 -16.58 -8.05 7.42
CA LEU A 140 -16.80 -6.73 8.03
C LEU A 140 -16.23 -6.62 9.45
N GLN A 141 -16.26 -7.69 10.25
CA GLN A 141 -15.59 -7.74 11.55
C GLN A 141 -14.08 -7.62 11.39
N THR A 142 -13.50 -8.33 10.42
CA THR A 142 -12.08 -8.27 10.08
C THR A 142 -11.68 -6.85 9.70
N MET A 143 -12.47 -6.14 8.88
CA MET A 143 -12.22 -4.74 8.52
C MET A 143 -12.25 -3.80 9.73
N ARG A 144 -13.23 -3.97 10.64
CA ARG A 144 -13.29 -3.16 11.86
C ARG A 144 -12.09 -3.39 12.78
N ASN A 145 -11.63 -4.63 12.91
CA ASN A 145 -10.46 -4.96 13.71
C ASN A 145 -9.17 -4.42 13.05
N LEU A 146 -9.05 -4.52 11.72
CA LEU A 146 -7.96 -3.91 10.96
C LEU A 146 -7.86 -2.40 11.26
N ALA A 147 -8.97 -1.69 11.18
CA ALA A 147 -8.99 -0.24 11.44
C ALA A 147 -8.54 0.10 12.87
N ARG A 148 -8.97 -0.68 13.88
CA ARG A 148 -8.54 -0.50 15.27
C ARG A 148 -7.04 -0.77 15.42
N ASN A 149 -6.54 -1.88 14.85
CA ASN A 149 -5.14 -2.26 14.91
C ASN A 149 -4.26 -1.22 14.21
N MET A 150 -4.67 -0.77 13.03
CA MET A 150 -3.94 0.27 12.29
C MET A 150 -3.86 1.58 13.09
N SER A 151 -4.97 2.02 13.66
CA SER A 151 -5.00 3.20 14.53
C SER A 151 -4.07 3.07 15.74
N PHE A 152 -4.05 1.90 16.38
CA PHE A 152 -3.18 1.63 17.50
C PHE A 152 -1.69 1.68 17.08
N ILE A 153 -1.34 0.99 16.00
CA ILE A 153 0.05 0.91 15.52
C ILE A 153 0.56 2.30 15.08
N ILE A 154 -0.24 3.08 14.35
CA ILE A 154 0.13 4.45 13.96
C ILE A 154 0.43 5.31 15.20
N LYS A 155 -0.42 5.25 16.23
CA LYS A 155 -0.21 5.99 17.48
C LYS A 155 1.03 5.50 18.23
N ALA A 156 1.25 4.21 18.29
CA ALA A 156 2.43 3.60 18.93
C ALA A 156 3.73 4.03 18.23
N ILE A 157 3.75 3.98 16.89
CA ILE A 157 4.90 4.44 16.10
C ILE A 157 5.12 5.95 16.30
N ALA A 158 4.06 6.74 16.28
CA ALA A 158 4.17 8.19 16.51
C ALA A 158 4.71 8.52 17.91
N ALA A 159 4.36 7.72 18.93
CA ALA A 159 4.91 7.86 20.28
C ALA A 159 6.38 7.46 20.34
N ALA A 160 6.74 6.31 19.77
CA ALA A 160 8.12 5.84 19.72
C ALA A 160 9.04 6.81 18.96
N LYS A 161 8.59 7.32 17.82
CA LYS A 161 9.35 8.31 17.03
C LYS A 161 9.72 9.56 17.82
N LYS A 162 8.92 9.96 18.81
CA LYS A 162 9.21 11.13 19.66
C LYS A 162 10.31 10.87 20.70
N VAL A 163 10.50 9.62 21.08
CA VAL A 163 11.47 9.21 22.11
C VAL A 163 12.78 8.74 21.47
N ASP A 164 12.67 7.82 20.54
CA ASP A 164 13.81 7.08 19.99
C ASP A 164 14.14 7.45 18.53
N GLY A 165 13.28 8.22 17.88
CA GLY A 165 13.38 8.47 16.43
C GLY A 165 12.86 7.32 15.59
N VAL A 166 13.21 7.30 14.31
CA VAL A 166 12.98 6.17 13.41
C VAL A 166 14.17 5.22 13.53
N PRO A 167 13.95 3.89 13.55
CA PRO A 167 15.06 2.93 13.59
C PRO A 167 16.07 3.18 12.47
N ASP A 168 17.35 3.17 12.82
CA ASP A 168 18.45 3.28 11.85
C ASP A 168 18.39 2.10 10.86
N GLN A 169 18.57 2.43 9.59
CA GLN A 169 18.65 1.44 8.53
C GLN A 169 20.09 1.30 8.06
N GLU A 170 20.61 0.09 8.10
CA GLU A 170 21.89 -0.18 7.44
C GLU A 170 21.76 0.09 5.94
N ARG A 171 22.82 0.62 5.34
CA ARG A 171 22.86 0.77 3.88
C ARG A 171 22.84 -0.61 3.24
N ALA A 172 21.96 -0.80 2.27
CA ALA A 172 21.83 -2.04 1.57
C ALA A 172 23.16 -2.44 0.92
N SER A 173 23.66 -3.61 1.30
CA SER A 173 24.71 -4.27 0.55
C SER A 173 24.07 -4.93 -0.65
N PHE A 174 24.50 -4.56 -1.86
CA PHE A 174 24.01 -5.22 -3.08
C PHE A 174 24.86 -6.45 -3.35
N THR A 175 24.24 -7.62 -3.24
CA THR A 175 24.87 -8.86 -3.67
C THR A 175 24.57 -9.07 -5.15
N SER A 176 25.62 -9.06 -5.96
CA SER A 176 25.56 -9.47 -7.37
C SER A 176 26.50 -10.65 -7.59
N PHE A 177 25.97 -11.73 -8.15
CA PHE A 177 26.79 -12.88 -8.53
C PHE A 177 27.45 -12.68 -9.91
N HIS A 178 27.21 -11.55 -10.56
CA HIS A 178 27.84 -11.13 -11.81
C HIS A 178 28.84 -10.01 -11.49
N THR A 179 30.04 -10.40 -11.11
CA THR A 179 31.04 -9.48 -10.57
C THR A 179 31.89 -8.76 -11.63
N GLU A 180 31.63 -8.94 -12.90
CA GLU A 180 32.39 -8.30 -13.98
C GLU A 180 31.46 -7.54 -14.93
N ARG A 181 31.16 -6.27 -14.58
CA ARG A 181 30.78 -5.24 -15.57
C ARG A 181 31.27 -3.88 -15.14
#